data_c2227456398ef23dca7211b48b20a766
#
_entry.id   c2227456398ef23dca7211b48b20a766
#
_cell.length_a   1.000
_cell.length_b   1.000
_cell.length_c   1.000
_cell.angle_alpha   90.00
_cell.angle_beta   90.00
_cell.angle_gamma   90.00
#
_symmetry.space_group_name_H-M   'P 1'
#
loop_
_entity.id
_entity.type
_entity.pdbx_description
1 polymer ?
#
loop_
_entity_poly.entity_id
_entity_poly.type
_entity_poly.pdbx_seq_one_letter_code
_entity_poly.pdbx_strand_id
1 'polypeptide(L)'
;EDYPLDLRPYDDKTKVLVTCGTQLPWAKENLLEQTKHLAKDHPECHFFVTLGDGAKEFSEKEVAPNVTLVSYLPYKEYIPQMDYVIHHGGAGIFYQCIEFKKPALILPHDYDQFDYAIRGVEAGIAFQAHRNRTEEIQAGFNALLEKESWEKLERLNKLSKTYKPLDTLEFEIQRLLRRGTDGKL
;
A
#
# COMPACT_ATOMS: atom_id res chain seq x y z
N GLU A 1 2.67 20.08 -8.08
CA GLU A 1 1.21 20.12 -7.89
C GLU A 1 0.96 19.96 -6.40
N ASP A 2 0.38 20.99 -5.75
CA ASP A 2 0.03 20.90 -4.35
C ASP A 2 -1.23 20.04 -4.21
N TYR A 3 -1.08 18.87 -3.61
CA TYR A 3 -2.22 18.05 -3.19
C TYR A 3 -2.62 18.52 -1.80
N PRO A 4 -3.79 19.15 -1.65
CA PRO A 4 -4.10 19.96 -0.48
C PRO A 4 -4.74 19.18 0.67
N LEU A 5 -4.66 17.83 0.73
CA LEU A 5 -5.21 17.09 1.86
C LEU A 5 -4.43 17.44 3.13
N ASP A 6 -5.10 18.12 4.04
CA ASP A 6 -4.54 18.46 5.35
C ASP A 6 -4.77 17.31 6.34
N LEU A 7 -3.70 16.72 6.83
CA LEU A 7 -3.76 15.62 7.80
C LEU A 7 -3.73 16.07 9.26
N ARG A 8 -3.45 17.36 9.54
CA ARG A 8 -3.36 17.90 10.91
C ARG A 8 -4.64 17.72 11.74
N PRO A 9 -5.88 17.83 11.17
CA PRO A 9 -7.09 17.55 11.91
C PRO A 9 -7.21 16.13 12.49
N TYR A 10 -6.34 15.21 12.03
CA TYR A 10 -6.36 13.79 12.39
C TYR A 10 -5.10 13.36 13.18
N ASP A 11 -4.39 14.30 13.81
CA ASP A 11 -3.15 13.99 14.54
C ASP A 11 -3.39 13.17 15.82
N ASP A 12 -4.61 13.19 16.34
CA ASP A 12 -5.06 12.35 17.45
C ASP A 12 -5.59 10.97 17.02
N LYS A 13 -5.59 10.67 15.71
CA LYS A 13 -6.10 9.44 15.13
C LYS A 13 -5.00 8.59 14.54
N THR A 14 -5.19 7.27 14.58
CA THR A 14 -4.43 6.34 13.74
C THR A 14 -4.83 6.53 12.28
N LYS A 15 -3.90 6.96 11.44
CA LYS A 15 -4.14 7.28 10.03
C LYS A 15 -3.94 6.05 9.15
N VAL A 16 -4.97 5.67 8.40
CA VAL A 16 -4.97 4.48 7.55
C VAL A 16 -5.23 4.87 6.10
N LEU A 17 -4.26 4.64 5.22
CA LEU A 17 -4.48 4.76 3.77
C LEU A 17 -5.16 3.50 3.24
N VAL A 18 -6.22 3.68 2.44
CA VAL A 18 -6.94 2.56 1.79
C VAL A 18 -6.97 2.77 0.28
N THR A 19 -6.51 1.77 -0.49
CA THR A 19 -6.46 1.89 -1.94
C THR A 19 -6.52 0.56 -2.70
N CYS A 20 -7.19 0.55 -3.84
CA CYS A 20 -7.09 -0.52 -4.85
C CYS A 20 -6.27 -0.11 -6.09
N GLY A 21 -5.49 0.98 -5.98
CA GLY A 21 -4.68 1.49 -7.09
C GLY A 21 -5.52 2.15 -8.20
N THR A 22 -4.94 2.25 -9.38
CA THR A 22 -5.54 2.93 -10.54
C THR A 22 -6.20 1.97 -11.53
N GLN A 23 -5.80 0.69 -11.52
CA GLN A 23 -6.16 -0.31 -12.55
C GLN A 23 -7.46 -1.08 -12.27
N LEU A 24 -8.07 -0.93 -11.09
CA LEU A 24 -9.22 -1.73 -10.64
C LEU A 24 -10.45 -0.85 -10.38
N PRO A 25 -11.03 -0.17 -11.38
CA PRO A 25 -12.17 0.73 -11.17
C PRO A 25 -13.40 0.01 -10.59
N TRP A 26 -13.59 -1.26 -10.93
CA TRP A 26 -14.69 -2.11 -10.45
C TRP A 26 -14.57 -2.50 -8.97
N ALA A 27 -13.36 -2.43 -8.40
CA ALA A 27 -13.12 -2.80 -7.01
C ALA A 27 -13.37 -1.64 -6.02
N LYS A 28 -13.40 -0.40 -6.51
CA LYS A 28 -13.41 0.81 -5.68
C LYS A 28 -14.64 0.92 -4.78
N GLU A 29 -15.82 0.63 -5.32
CA GLU A 29 -17.08 0.70 -4.57
C GLU A 29 -17.11 -0.33 -3.44
N ASN A 30 -16.76 -1.58 -3.74
CA ASN A 30 -16.68 -2.63 -2.72
C ASN A 30 -15.65 -2.30 -1.63
N LEU A 31 -14.47 -1.81 -2.02
CA LEU A 31 -13.44 -1.42 -1.05
C LEU A 31 -13.94 -0.30 -0.12
N LEU A 32 -14.65 0.68 -0.66
CA LEU A 32 -15.23 1.76 0.13
C LEU A 32 -16.27 1.23 1.14
N GLU A 33 -17.16 0.33 0.72
CA GLU A 33 -18.16 -0.26 1.61
C GLU A 33 -17.51 -1.14 2.70
N GLN A 34 -16.52 -1.97 2.35
CA GLN A 34 -15.75 -2.72 3.34
C GLN A 34 -15.03 -1.78 4.33
N THR A 35 -14.47 -0.67 3.85
CA THR A 35 -13.82 0.31 4.72
C THR A 35 -14.81 0.97 5.67
N LYS A 36 -16.01 1.32 5.20
CA LYS A 36 -17.07 1.88 6.07
C LYS A 36 -17.52 0.89 7.16
N HIS A 37 -17.56 -0.41 6.83
CA HIS A 37 -17.85 -1.44 7.83
C HIS A 37 -16.73 -1.53 8.86
N LEU A 38 -15.47 -1.61 8.41
CA LEU A 38 -14.31 -1.66 9.27
C LEU A 38 -14.23 -0.44 10.21
N ALA A 39 -14.49 0.74 9.67
CA ALA A 39 -14.38 2.03 10.38
C ALA A 39 -15.36 2.16 11.57
N LYS A 40 -16.51 1.47 11.54
CA LYS A 40 -17.48 1.51 12.66
C LYS A 40 -16.91 0.92 13.94
N ASP A 41 -16.05 -0.10 13.82
CA ASP A 41 -15.48 -0.80 14.95
C ASP A 41 -14.15 -0.18 15.42
N HIS A 42 -13.63 0.80 14.65
CA HIS A 42 -12.35 1.49 14.91
C HIS A 42 -12.49 3.01 14.94
N PRO A 43 -13.20 3.58 15.93
CA PRO A 43 -13.38 5.03 16.02
C PRO A 43 -12.07 5.78 16.33
N GLU A 44 -11.04 5.10 16.82
CA GLU A 44 -9.69 5.62 17.05
C GLU A 44 -8.89 5.82 15.75
N CYS A 45 -9.32 5.18 14.65
CA CYS A 45 -8.70 5.29 13.34
C CYS A 45 -9.42 6.31 12.45
N HIS A 46 -8.69 6.91 11.52
CA HIS A 46 -9.25 7.63 10.37
C HIS A 46 -8.77 7.03 9.06
N PHE A 47 -9.70 6.69 8.17
CA PHE A 47 -9.43 5.99 6.93
C PHE A 47 -9.50 6.96 5.74
N PHE A 48 -8.41 7.08 5.01
CA PHE A 48 -8.32 7.86 3.77
C PHE A 48 -8.41 6.92 2.59
N VAL A 49 -9.59 6.85 1.97
CA VAL A 49 -9.84 5.98 0.81
C VAL A 49 -9.53 6.75 -0.47
N THR A 50 -8.53 6.32 -1.23
CA THR A 50 -8.21 6.96 -2.52
C THR A 50 -8.76 6.19 -3.71
N LEU A 51 -9.39 6.93 -4.62
CA LEU A 51 -9.89 6.37 -5.89
C LEU A 51 -8.80 6.15 -6.93
N GLY A 52 -7.59 6.70 -6.72
CA GLY A 52 -6.47 6.57 -7.66
C GLY A 52 -6.73 7.25 -9.01
N ASP A 53 -7.57 8.28 -9.04
CA ASP A 53 -7.93 9.01 -10.27
C ASP A 53 -7.19 10.34 -10.33
N GLY A 54 -5.92 10.28 -10.72
CA GLY A 54 -5.05 11.46 -10.83
C GLY A 54 -5.33 12.34 -12.04
N ALA A 55 -6.25 11.94 -12.94
CA ALA A 55 -6.64 12.75 -14.11
C ALA A 55 -7.73 13.75 -13.79
N LYS A 56 -8.39 13.64 -12.64
CA LYS A 56 -9.42 14.56 -12.18
C LYS A 56 -8.85 15.61 -11.24
N GLU A 57 -9.56 16.73 -11.18
CA GLU A 57 -9.33 17.73 -10.15
C GLU A 57 -9.40 17.11 -8.76
N PHE A 58 -8.53 17.57 -7.84
CA PHE A 58 -8.51 17.06 -6.47
C PHE A 58 -9.87 17.29 -5.82
N SER A 59 -10.37 16.25 -5.17
CA SER A 59 -11.60 16.33 -4.38
C SER A 59 -11.48 15.43 -3.15
N GLU A 60 -12.03 15.90 -2.05
CA GLU A 60 -12.19 15.15 -0.82
C GLU A 60 -13.62 15.21 -0.33
N LYS A 61 -14.08 14.15 0.29
CA LYS A 61 -15.43 14.05 0.83
C LYS A 61 -15.45 13.14 2.04
N GLU A 62 -15.94 13.61 3.16
CA GLU A 62 -16.30 12.77 4.28
C GLU A 62 -17.53 11.90 3.90
N VAL A 63 -17.40 10.59 3.99
CA VAL A 63 -18.43 9.61 3.60
C VAL A 63 -18.90 8.75 4.78
N ALA A 64 -18.20 8.85 5.90
CA ALA A 64 -18.58 8.37 7.23
C ALA A 64 -17.77 9.16 8.27
N PRO A 65 -18.11 9.15 9.58
CA PRO A 65 -17.49 9.98 10.62
C PRO A 65 -15.96 9.88 10.70
N ASN A 66 -15.38 8.77 10.27
CA ASN A 66 -13.93 8.53 10.27
C ASN A 66 -13.44 7.96 8.93
N VAL A 67 -14.15 8.28 7.83
CA VAL A 67 -13.77 7.85 6.47
C VAL A 67 -13.83 9.05 5.52
N THR A 68 -12.70 9.44 4.98
CA THR A 68 -12.57 10.45 3.93
C THR A 68 -12.24 9.79 2.59
N LEU A 69 -13.09 10.05 1.60
CA LEU A 69 -12.88 9.64 0.21
C LEU A 69 -12.11 10.73 -0.52
N VAL A 70 -11.02 10.37 -1.20
CA VAL A 70 -10.14 11.29 -1.92
C VAL A 70 -9.99 10.83 -3.37
N SER A 71 -10.04 11.75 -4.32
CA SER A 71 -9.89 11.41 -5.75
C SER A 71 -8.52 10.77 -6.05
N TYR A 72 -7.47 11.34 -5.51
CA TYR A 72 -6.10 10.89 -5.69
C TYR A 72 -5.19 11.34 -4.55
N LEU A 73 -4.21 10.51 -4.18
CA LEU A 73 -3.11 10.86 -3.28
C LEU A 73 -1.78 10.38 -3.87
N PRO A 74 -0.75 11.24 -3.98
CA PRO A 74 0.61 10.84 -4.31
C PRO A 74 1.19 10.00 -3.17
N TYR A 75 1.40 8.72 -3.42
CA TYR A 75 1.80 7.78 -2.36
C TYR A 75 3.12 8.16 -1.68
N LYS A 76 4.10 8.69 -2.43
CA LYS A 76 5.39 9.11 -1.87
C LYS A 76 5.28 10.20 -0.82
N GLU A 77 4.26 11.04 -0.93
CA GLU A 77 4.05 12.18 -0.02
C GLU A 77 3.18 11.78 1.17
N TYR A 78 2.18 10.93 0.94
CA TYR A 78 1.18 10.61 1.97
C TYR A 78 1.46 9.32 2.74
N ILE A 79 2.02 8.26 2.12
CA ILE A 79 2.34 7.02 2.85
C ILE A 79 3.26 7.29 4.06
N PRO A 80 4.29 8.13 3.99
CA PRO A 80 5.12 8.44 5.17
C PRO A 80 4.34 8.95 6.38
N GLN A 81 3.21 9.61 6.15
CA GLN A 81 2.37 10.24 7.16
C GLN A 81 1.24 9.33 7.68
N MET A 82 1.07 8.14 7.09
CA MET A 82 0.11 7.13 7.55
C MET A 82 0.76 6.20 8.57
N ASP A 83 -0.06 5.58 9.41
CA ASP A 83 0.38 4.53 10.34
C ASP A 83 0.29 3.16 9.68
N TYR A 84 -0.79 2.90 8.96
CA TYR A 84 -1.07 1.64 8.28
C TYR A 84 -1.56 1.85 6.85
N VAL A 85 -1.44 0.79 6.02
CA VAL A 85 -1.95 0.81 4.65
C VAL A 85 -2.79 -0.44 4.38
N ILE A 86 -3.99 -0.25 3.84
CA ILE A 86 -4.82 -1.32 3.28
C ILE A 86 -4.75 -1.20 1.76
N HIS A 87 -4.26 -2.25 1.07
CA HIS A 87 -4.07 -2.16 -0.37
C HIS A 87 -4.29 -3.49 -1.10
N HIS A 88 -4.44 -3.42 -2.43
CA HIS A 88 -4.71 -4.55 -3.30
C HIS A 88 -3.53 -5.50 -3.56
N GLY A 89 -2.32 -5.16 -3.17
CA GLY A 89 -1.14 -6.00 -3.41
C GLY A 89 -0.38 -5.68 -4.70
N GLY A 90 -0.67 -4.58 -5.39
CA GLY A 90 0.14 -4.17 -6.54
C GLY A 90 1.59 -3.88 -6.18
N ALA A 91 2.55 -4.19 -7.08
CA ALA A 91 3.99 -4.05 -6.83
C ALA A 91 4.38 -2.65 -6.33
N GLY A 92 3.86 -1.59 -6.97
CA GLY A 92 4.22 -0.21 -6.64
C GLY A 92 3.92 0.15 -5.19
N ILE A 93 2.69 -0.08 -4.71
CA ILE A 93 2.29 0.22 -3.33
C ILE A 93 2.97 -0.72 -2.33
N PHE A 94 3.16 -2.00 -2.68
CA PHE A 94 3.84 -2.98 -1.84
C PHE A 94 5.28 -2.54 -1.51
N TYR A 95 6.06 -2.14 -2.54
CA TYR A 95 7.43 -1.65 -2.33
C TYR A 95 7.47 -0.31 -1.60
N GLN A 96 6.49 0.57 -1.78
CA GLN A 96 6.41 1.80 -1.00
C GLN A 96 6.09 1.54 0.48
N CYS A 97 5.27 0.55 0.80
CA CYS A 97 5.07 0.12 2.19
C CYS A 97 6.38 -0.33 2.83
N ILE A 98 7.24 -1.05 2.09
CA ILE A 98 8.57 -1.42 2.57
C ILE A 98 9.47 -0.19 2.72
N GLU A 99 9.49 0.70 1.71
CA GLU A 99 10.32 1.91 1.68
C GLU A 99 10.04 2.83 2.86
N PHE A 100 8.76 3.04 3.18
CA PHE A 100 8.32 3.93 4.25
C PHE A 100 8.03 3.19 5.57
N LYS A 101 8.32 1.89 5.64
CA LYS A 101 8.13 1.03 6.82
C LYS A 101 6.69 1.05 7.34
N LYS A 102 5.72 0.96 6.42
CA LYS A 102 4.30 0.95 6.77
C LYS A 102 3.76 -0.47 6.73
N PRO A 103 3.30 -0.99 7.86
CA PRO A 103 2.63 -2.27 7.91
C PRO A 103 1.34 -2.26 7.08
N ALA A 104 1.02 -3.39 6.47
CA ALA A 104 -0.11 -3.44 5.55
C ALA A 104 -1.07 -4.61 5.79
N LEU A 105 -2.35 -4.36 5.51
CA LEU A 105 -3.33 -5.39 5.21
C LEU A 105 -3.54 -5.46 3.71
N ILE A 106 -3.29 -6.63 3.11
CA ILE A 106 -3.38 -6.82 1.66
C ILE A 106 -4.68 -7.55 1.31
N LEU A 107 -5.45 -6.94 0.40
CA LEU A 107 -6.71 -7.47 -0.12
C LEU A 107 -6.52 -7.76 -1.62
N PRO A 108 -5.91 -8.88 -2.01
CA PRO A 108 -5.59 -9.14 -3.41
C PRO A 108 -6.85 -9.31 -4.25
N HIS A 109 -6.83 -8.79 -5.47
CA HIS A 109 -7.94 -8.77 -6.39
C HIS A 109 -7.68 -9.62 -7.62
N ASP A 110 -6.48 -9.51 -8.22
CA ASP A 110 -6.15 -10.14 -9.50
C ASP A 110 -4.63 -10.29 -9.70
N TYR A 111 -4.24 -11.10 -10.70
CA TYR A 111 -2.87 -11.26 -11.20
C TYR A 111 -1.81 -11.57 -10.12
N ASP A 112 -0.69 -10.87 -10.18
CA ASP A 112 0.48 -10.97 -9.29
C ASP A 112 0.22 -10.49 -7.84
N GLN A 113 -0.93 -9.88 -7.60
CA GLN A 113 -1.30 -9.34 -6.28
C GLN A 113 -1.36 -10.43 -5.21
N PHE A 114 -1.80 -11.64 -5.57
CA PHE A 114 -1.80 -12.80 -4.67
C PHE A 114 -0.38 -13.21 -4.26
N ASP A 115 0.57 -13.17 -5.20
CA ASP A 115 1.98 -13.46 -4.94
C ASP A 115 2.59 -12.46 -3.95
N TYR A 116 2.35 -11.15 -4.16
CA TYR A 116 2.81 -10.11 -3.24
C TYR A 116 2.18 -10.25 -1.85
N ALA A 117 0.89 -10.59 -1.78
CA ALA A 117 0.21 -10.83 -0.50
C ALA A 117 0.85 -11.99 0.26
N ILE A 118 1.03 -13.14 -0.38
CA ILE A 118 1.66 -14.33 0.23
C ILE A 118 3.08 -13.99 0.70
N ARG A 119 3.89 -13.38 -0.15
CA ARG A 119 5.27 -12.97 0.19
C ARG A 119 5.32 -11.99 1.35
N GLY A 120 4.37 -11.05 1.42
CA GLY A 120 4.26 -10.10 2.52
C GLY A 120 3.94 -10.77 3.85
N VAL A 121 3.04 -11.75 3.84
CA VAL A 121 2.69 -12.54 5.03
C VAL A 121 3.85 -13.44 5.46
N GLU A 122 4.48 -14.18 4.54
CA GLU A 122 5.64 -15.05 4.84
C GLU A 122 6.83 -14.24 5.36
N ALA A 123 7.08 -13.07 4.79
CA ALA A 123 8.09 -12.14 5.29
C ALA A 123 7.72 -11.53 6.66
N GLY A 124 6.47 -11.66 7.10
CA GLY A 124 5.97 -11.12 8.36
C GLY A 124 5.86 -9.59 8.39
N ILE A 125 5.65 -8.98 7.22
CA ILE A 125 5.53 -7.52 7.03
C ILE A 125 4.11 -7.06 6.71
N ALA A 126 3.20 -8.00 6.46
CA ALA A 126 1.80 -7.73 6.15
C ALA A 126 0.88 -8.82 6.70
N PHE A 127 -0.41 -8.52 6.72
CA PHE A 127 -1.49 -9.50 6.82
C PHE A 127 -2.24 -9.55 5.49
N GLN A 128 -3.00 -10.62 5.27
CA GLN A 128 -3.85 -10.79 4.08
C GLN A 128 -5.27 -11.16 4.51
N ALA A 129 -6.26 -10.64 3.77
CA ALA A 129 -7.65 -11.05 3.90
C ALA A 129 -8.32 -11.13 2.52
N HIS A 130 -9.42 -11.86 2.44
CA HIS A 130 -10.21 -11.91 1.22
C HIS A 130 -11.07 -10.64 1.08
N ARG A 131 -10.96 -9.95 -0.06
CA ARG A 131 -11.57 -8.63 -0.32
C ARG A 131 -13.10 -8.54 -0.11
N ASN A 132 -13.82 -9.68 -0.16
CA ASN A 132 -15.28 -9.74 -0.03
C ASN A 132 -15.73 -10.36 1.30
N ARG A 133 -14.83 -10.59 2.24
CA ARG A 133 -15.13 -11.19 3.54
C ARG A 133 -14.86 -10.21 4.66
N THR A 134 -15.92 -9.55 5.09
CA THR A 134 -15.85 -8.49 6.12
C THR A 134 -15.17 -8.99 7.39
N GLU A 135 -15.49 -10.22 7.83
CA GLU A 135 -14.95 -10.81 9.05
C GLU A 135 -13.42 -11.07 8.93
N GLU A 136 -12.95 -11.49 7.73
CA GLU A 136 -11.50 -11.68 7.51
C GLU A 136 -10.78 -10.34 7.47
N ILE A 137 -11.38 -9.31 6.87
CA ILE A 137 -10.82 -7.95 6.83
C ILE A 137 -10.72 -7.41 8.25
N GLN A 138 -11.78 -7.56 9.05
CA GLN A 138 -11.81 -7.15 10.45
C GLN A 138 -10.72 -7.87 11.27
N ALA A 139 -10.66 -9.20 11.16
CA ALA A 139 -9.66 -9.99 11.87
C ALA A 139 -8.21 -9.63 11.45
N GLY A 140 -7.99 -9.43 10.14
CA GLY A 140 -6.69 -9.04 9.62
C GLY A 140 -6.26 -7.64 10.07
N PHE A 141 -7.19 -6.70 10.15
CA PHE A 141 -6.92 -5.35 10.63
C PHE A 141 -6.67 -5.32 12.14
N ASN A 142 -7.45 -6.06 12.93
CA ASN A 142 -7.19 -6.22 14.37
C ASN A 142 -5.79 -6.79 14.61
N ALA A 143 -5.42 -7.86 13.90
CA ALA A 143 -4.09 -8.44 14.01
C ALA A 143 -2.97 -7.47 13.59
N LEU A 144 -3.25 -6.56 12.65
CA LEU A 144 -2.33 -5.50 12.24
C LEU A 144 -2.11 -4.49 13.39
N LEU A 145 -3.18 -4.07 14.07
CA LEU A 145 -3.12 -3.12 15.19
C LEU A 145 -2.49 -3.74 16.44
N GLU A 146 -2.77 -5.01 16.73
CA GLU A 146 -2.29 -5.71 17.92
C GLU A 146 -0.81 -6.11 17.85
N LYS A 147 -0.21 -6.08 16.65
CA LYS A 147 1.17 -6.51 16.48
C LYS A 147 2.16 -5.50 17.07
N GLU A 148 2.80 -5.85 18.15
CA GLU A 148 3.69 -4.99 18.94
C GLU A 148 4.98 -4.56 18.21
N SER A 149 5.48 -5.35 17.26
CA SER A 149 6.77 -5.07 16.59
C SER A 149 6.78 -5.44 15.11
N TRP A 150 7.39 -4.56 14.33
CA TRP A 150 7.59 -4.69 12.89
C TRP A 150 9.07 -4.76 12.51
N GLU A 151 9.89 -5.41 13.35
CA GLU A 151 11.34 -5.55 13.13
C GLU A 151 11.70 -6.15 11.77
N LYS A 152 10.89 -7.13 11.28
CA LYS A 152 11.10 -7.73 9.96
C LYS A 152 10.93 -6.70 8.84
N LEU A 153 9.95 -5.80 8.96
CA LEU A 153 9.73 -4.71 8.01
C LEU A 153 10.89 -3.71 8.03
N GLU A 154 11.38 -3.35 9.21
CA GLU A 154 12.57 -2.50 9.34
C GLU A 154 13.83 -3.15 8.74
N ARG A 155 14.02 -4.46 8.98
CA ARG A 155 15.12 -5.21 8.39
C ARG A 155 15.04 -5.23 6.86
N LEU A 156 13.84 -5.48 6.32
CA LEU A 156 13.62 -5.51 4.87
C LEU A 156 13.83 -4.11 4.25
N ASN A 157 13.37 -3.05 4.91
CA ASN A 157 13.64 -1.68 4.50
C ASN A 157 15.15 -1.38 4.44
N LYS A 158 15.93 -1.80 5.45
CA LYS A 158 17.38 -1.64 5.43
C LYS A 158 18.02 -2.41 4.29
N LEU A 159 17.59 -3.66 4.07
CA LEU A 159 18.08 -4.50 2.98
C LEU A 159 17.76 -3.89 1.61
N SER A 160 16.54 -3.39 1.39
CA SER A 160 16.13 -2.80 0.11
C SER A 160 17.02 -1.63 -0.31
N LYS A 161 17.52 -0.84 0.65
CA LYS A 161 18.42 0.29 0.41
C LYS A 161 19.84 -0.12 -0.03
N THR A 162 20.22 -1.39 0.15
CA THR A 162 21.51 -1.91 -0.33
C THR A 162 21.48 -2.29 -1.80
N TYR A 163 20.30 -2.46 -2.40
CA TYR A 163 20.15 -2.79 -3.81
C TYR A 163 20.42 -1.56 -4.67
N LYS A 164 21.25 -1.74 -5.68
CA LYS A 164 21.62 -0.73 -6.67
C LYS A 164 21.19 -1.21 -8.05
N PRO A 165 19.90 -1.11 -8.39
CA PRO A 165 19.37 -1.70 -9.62
C PRO A 165 19.98 -1.12 -10.88
N LEU A 166 20.33 0.17 -10.90
CA LEU A 166 20.96 0.81 -12.06
C LEU A 166 22.39 0.30 -12.26
N ASP A 167 23.20 0.17 -11.18
CA ASP A 167 24.56 -0.37 -11.27
C ASP A 167 24.53 -1.82 -11.78
N THR A 168 23.57 -2.60 -11.30
CA THR A 168 23.35 -4.00 -11.76
C THR A 168 22.96 -4.05 -13.24
N LEU A 169 22.03 -3.19 -13.65
CA LEU A 169 21.58 -3.12 -15.04
C LEU A 169 22.73 -2.71 -15.96
N GLU A 170 23.49 -1.69 -15.60
CA GLU A 170 24.67 -1.23 -16.35
C GLU A 170 25.70 -2.36 -16.50
N PHE A 171 26.01 -3.06 -15.41
CA PHE A 171 26.93 -4.19 -15.42
C PHE A 171 26.45 -5.29 -16.39
N GLU A 172 25.17 -5.67 -16.35
CA GLU A 172 24.61 -6.71 -17.22
C GLU A 172 24.58 -6.29 -18.70
N ILE A 173 24.23 -5.03 -18.98
CA ILE A 173 24.31 -4.50 -20.35
C ILE A 173 25.73 -4.56 -20.89
N GLN A 174 26.72 -4.10 -20.11
CA GLN A 174 28.14 -4.16 -20.54
C GLN A 174 28.60 -5.60 -20.73
N ARG A 175 28.18 -6.54 -19.87
CA ARG A 175 28.48 -7.98 -20.02
C ARG A 175 27.93 -8.56 -21.32
N LEU A 176 26.69 -8.21 -21.69
CA LEU A 176 26.06 -8.67 -22.93
C LEU A 176 26.74 -8.08 -24.17
N LEU A 177 27.07 -6.80 -24.15
CA LEU A 177 27.78 -6.14 -25.25
C LEU A 177 29.16 -6.78 -25.52
N ARG A 178 29.95 -7.08 -24.47
CA ARG A 178 31.25 -7.77 -24.61
C ARG A 178 31.10 -9.16 -25.23
N ARG A 179 30.06 -9.93 -24.84
CA ARG A 179 29.77 -11.25 -25.43
C ARG A 179 29.42 -11.18 -26.91
N GLY A 180 28.70 -10.12 -27.31
CA GLY A 180 28.34 -9.90 -28.73
C GLY A 180 29.53 -9.55 -29.62
N THR A 181 30.58 -8.90 -29.06
CA THR A 181 31.78 -8.55 -29.80
C THR A 181 32.74 -9.74 -29.93
N ASP A 182 32.68 -10.76 -29.06
CA ASP A 182 33.53 -11.95 -29.09
C ASP A 182 32.97 -13.08 -30.00
N GLY A 183 31.85 -12.84 -30.72
CA GLY A 183 31.33 -13.75 -31.75
C GLY A 183 30.86 -15.13 -31.26
N LYS A 184 30.59 -15.28 -29.96
CA LYS A 184 30.03 -16.49 -29.37
C LYS A 184 28.64 -16.20 -28.82
N LEU A 185 27.63 -16.44 -29.63
CA LEU A 185 26.28 -16.78 -29.19
C LEU A 185 26.21 -18.24 -28.75
#